data_b9b2992a2fe88f4b1ad3615b36a6802b
#
_entry.id   b9b2992a2fe88f4b1ad3615b36a6802b
#
_cell.length_a   1.000
_cell.length_b   1.000
_cell.length_c   1.000
_cell.angle_alpha   90.00
_cell.angle_beta   90.00
_cell.angle_gamma   90.00
#
_symmetry.space_group_name_H-M   'P 1'
#
loop_
_entity.id
_entity.type
_entity.pdbx_description
1 polymer ?
#
loop_
_entity_poly.entity_id
_entity_poly.type
_entity_poly.pdbx_seq_one_letter_code
_entity_poly.pdbx_strand_id
1 'polypeptide(L)'
;MASFKGLVGEGSAALPHVLAVDDSSVDRAVISGILRSSKFRVTAVDSGKRALELLGSEANVSMIITDYWMPEMTGYELLKKVKGSSKLREIPVVIMSSENVPTRINRCLEEGAEDFLLKPVQPSDVSRLCSRVLR
;
A
#
# COMPACT_ATOMS: atom_id res chain seq x y z
N MET A 1 5.27 -21.63 24.10
CA MET A 1 4.73 -21.28 24.23
C MET A 1 4.33 -20.93 23.79
N ALA A 2 4.52 -21.13 23.51
CA ALA A 2 3.98 -20.82 23.41
C ALA A 2 3.54 -20.46 23.11
N SER A 3 3.72 -20.71 23.00
CA SER A 3 3.17 -20.34 22.94
C SER A 3 2.81 -19.92 22.76
N PHE A 4 2.95 -20.07 22.78
CA PHE A 4 2.49 -19.53 22.72
C PHE A 4 2.46 -19.25 22.03
N LYS A 5 2.71 -19.69 21.80
CA LYS A 5 2.56 -19.42 21.33
C LYS A 5 2.26 -19.09 20.89
N GLY A 6 2.34 -19.42 20.91
CA GLY A 6 2.00 -19.01 20.77
C GLY A 6 1.65 -18.71 20.40
N LEU A 7 1.51 -19.00 20.76
CA LEU A 7 1.17 -18.57 20.58
C LEU A 7 1.03 -17.64 20.47
N VAL A 8 1.00 -17.36 20.81
CA VAL A 8 0.99 -16.12 20.96
C VAL A 8 1.73 -15.17 20.08
N GLY A 9 2.84 -14.82 20.07
CA GLY A 9 3.57 -14.04 19.13
C GLY A 9 3.16 -14.31 17.72
N GLU A 10 2.54 -15.37 17.52
CA GLU A 10 2.02 -15.73 16.26
C GLU A 10 1.02 -14.78 15.68
N GLY A 11 0.17 -14.18 16.52
CA GLY A 11 -0.81 -13.22 16.05
C GLY A 11 -0.14 -12.02 15.40
N SER A 12 0.93 -11.54 16.00
CA SER A 12 1.67 -10.43 15.46
C SER A 12 2.34 -10.79 14.13
N ALA A 13 2.92 -11.97 14.05
CA ALA A 13 3.58 -12.42 12.85
C ALA A 13 2.59 -12.61 11.70
N ALA A 14 1.33 -12.86 12.02
CA ALA A 14 0.32 -13.10 11.00
C ALA A 14 -0.26 -11.83 10.39
N LEU A 15 0.01 -10.65 10.96
CA LEU A 15 -0.55 -9.41 10.42
C LEU A 15 0.16 -9.02 9.13
N PRO A 16 -0.63 -8.77 8.07
CA PRO A 16 -0.02 -8.33 6.81
C PRO A 16 0.64 -6.97 6.97
N HIS A 17 1.72 -6.77 6.25
CA HIS A 17 2.48 -5.53 6.31
C HIS A 17 2.18 -4.68 5.07
N VAL A 18 1.65 -3.49 5.29
CA VAL A 18 1.30 -2.57 4.21
C VAL A 18 2.29 -1.41 4.21
N LEU A 19 2.80 -1.08 3.03
CA LEU A 19 3.64 0.09 2.83
C LEU A 19 2.75 1.20 2.28
N ALA A 20 2.60 2.28 3.04
CA ALA A 20 1.80 3.43 2.65
C ALA A 20 2.72 4.56 2.22
N VAL A 21 2.45 5.13 1.04
CA VAL A 21 3.30 6.16 0.44
C VAL A 21 2.46 7.40 0.16
N ASP A 22 2.80 8.53 0.79
CA ASP A 22 2.06 9.77 0.58
C ASP A 22 2.96 10.92 1.04
N ASP A 23 3.11 11.95 0.21
CA ASP A 23 3.96 13.09 0.56
C ASP A 23 3.27 14.05 1.54
N SER A 24 1.96 13.95 1.72
CA SER A 24 1.23 14.77 2.69
C SER A 24 1.25 14.09 4.06
N SER A 25 1.78 14.79 5.07
CA SER A 25 1.84 14.22 6.42
C SER A 25 0.44 13.95 7.00
N VAL A 26 -0.53 14.81 6.65
CA VAL A 26 -1.90 14.62 7.09
C VAL A 26 -2.50 13.38 6.46
N ASP A 27 -2.36 13.23 5.15
CA ASP A 27 -2.90 12.08 4.45
C ASP A 27 -2.22 10.79 4.88
N ARG A 28 -0.90 10.84 5.15
CA ARG A 28 -0.17 9.68 5.68
C ARG A 28 -0.76 9.23 7.01
N ALA A 29 -1.05 10.20 7.88
CA ALA A 29 -1.63 9.88 9.19
C ALA A 29 -3.00 9.24 9.04
N VAL A 30 -3.82 9.78 8.12
CA VAL A 30 -5.17 9.27 7.90
C VAL A 30 -5.13 7.83 7.40
N ILE A 31 -4.37 7.56 6.33
CA ILE A 31 -4.34 6.22 5.75
C ILE A 31 -3.71 5.21 6.73
N SER A 32 -2.67 5.63 7.44
CA SER A 32 -2.02 4.76 8.43
C SER A 32 -2.99 4.38 9.54
N GLY A 33 -3.78 5.35 10.02
CA GLY A 33 -4.77 5.09 11.06
C GLY A 33 -5.84 4.10 10.62
N ILE A 34 -6.34 4.27 9.40
CA ILE A 34 -7.36 3.37 8.86
C ILE A 34 -6.80 1.94 8.72
N LEU A 35 -5.58 1.83 8.19
CA LEU A 35 -4.96 0.53 8.00
C LEU A 35 -4.71 -0.18 9.34
N ARG A 36 -4.20 0.56 10.33
CA ARG A 36 -3.96 -0.03 11.65
C ARG A 36 -5.25 -0.46 12.32
N SER A 37 -6.31 0.32 12.14
CA SER A 37 -7.63 -0.05 12.68
C SER A 37 -8.15 -1.33 12.02
N SER A 38 -7.69 -1.62 10.81
CA SER A 38 -8.08 -2.82 10.08
C SER A 38 -7.12 -3.99 10.30
N LYS A 39 -6.28 -3.88 11.32
CA LYS A 39 -5.37 -4.95 11.75
C LYS A 39 -4.20 -5.20 10.81
N PHE A 40 -3.71 -4.14 10.19
CA PHE A 40 -2.47 -4.24 9.41
C PHE A 40 -1.30 -3.67 10.18
N ARG A 41 -0.12 -4.20 9.89
CA ARG A 41 1.13 -3.57 10.29
C ARG A 41 1.47 -2.58 9.19
N VAL A 42 1.79 -1.34 9.54
CA VAL A 42 1.94 -0.27 8.57
C VAL A 42 3.31 0.39 8.68
N THR A 43 3.98 0.55 7.56
CA THR A 43 5.13 1.45 7.45
C THR A 43 4.74 2.53 6.46
N ALA A 44 4.91 3.79 6.85
CA ALA A 44 4.53 4.92 6.01
C ALA A 44 5.78 5.70 5.62
N VAL A 45 5.88 6.05 4.33
CA VAL A 45 6.99 6.85 3.80
C VAL A 45 6.44 7.99 2.97
N ASP A 46 7.27 8.99 2.71
CA ASP A 46 6.81 10.24 2.10
C ASP A 46 7.14 10.38 0.63
N SER A 47 7.74 9.37 0.00
CA SER A 47 8.12 9.47 -1.41
C SER A 47 8.26 8.10 -2.05
N GLY A 48 8.19 8.08 -3.38
CA GLY A 48 8.43 6.86 -4.13
C GLY A 48 9.85 6.34 -3.96
N LYS A 49 10.81 7.28 -3.85
CA LYS A 49 12.20 6.90 -3.65
C LYS A 49 12.39 6.14 -2.34
N ARG A 50 11.80 6.67 -1.26
CA ARG A 50 11.89 5.99 0.04
C ARG A 50 11.16 4.65 0.03
N ALA A 51 10.05 4.58 -0.71
CA ALA A 51 9.33 3.32 -0.85
C ALA A 51 10.22 2.27 -1.50
N LEU A 52 10.91 2.64 -2.58
CA LEU A 52 11.79 1.70 -3.29
C LEU A 52 12.98 1.29 -2.43
N GLU A 53 13.52 2.21 -1.64
CA GLU A 53 14.61 1.89 -0.72
C GLU A 53 14.17 0.87 0.32
N LEU A 54 12.98 1.06 0.87
CA LEU A 54 12.45 0.12 1.84
C LEU A 54 12.20 -1.25 1.20
N LEU A 55 11.62 -1.26 0.01
CA LEU A 55 11.32 -2.52 -0.69
C LEU A 55 12.59 -3.28 -1.07
N GLY A 56 13.70 -2.59 -1.22
CA GLY A 56 14.98 -3.23 -1.49
C GLY A 56 15.51 -4.00 -0.31
N SER A 57 15.16 -3.62 0.91
CA SER A 57 15.67 -4.25 2.12
C SER A 57 14.61 -5.04 2.88
N GLU A 58 13.33 -4.71 2.71
CA GLU A 58 12.25 -5.36 3.44
C GLU A 58 11.54 -6.36 2.53
N ALA A 59 11.60 -7.63 2.90
CA ALA A 59 11.08 -8.69 2.03
C ALA A 59 9.60 -8.98 2.22
N ASN A 60 9.00 -8.50 3.32
CA ASN A 60 7.68 -8.99 3.72
C ASN A 60 6.56 -7.96 3.58
N VAL A 61 6.60 -7.16 2.53
CA VAL A 61 5.50 -6.23 2.25
C VAL A 61 4.42 -6.97 1.49
N SER A 62 3.20 -6.94 2.04
CA SER A 62 2.06 -7.64 1.47
C SER A 62 1.26 -6.79 0.49
N MET A 63 1.32 -5.48 0.62
CA MET A 63 0.59 -4.56 -0.25
C MET A 63 1.23 -3.18 -0.18
N ILE A 64 1.20 -2.47 -1.29
CA ILE A 64 1.62 -1.08 -1.36
C ILE A 64 0.39 -0.24 -1.64
N ILE A 65 0.17 0.83 -0.86
CA ILE A 65 -0.88 1.78 -1.16
C ILE A 65 -0.20 3.16 -1.27
N THR A 66 -0.34 3.81 -2.42
CA THR A 66 0.41 5.02 -2.72
C THR A 66 -0.48 6.12 -3.28
N ASP A 67 -0.18 7.35 -2.87
CA ASP A 67 -0.77 8.53 -3.48
C ASP A 67 -0.32 8.61 -4.93
N TYR A 68 -1.17 9.17 -5.80
CA TYR A 68 -0.82 9.38 -7.21
C TYR A 68 0.12 10.56 -7.36
N TRP A 69 -0.24 11.72 -6.80
CA TRP A 69 0.56 12.93 -6.97
C TRP A 69 1.60 13.07 -5.87
N MET A 70 2.86 12.91 -6.25
CA MET A 70 3.99 13.13 -5.36
C MET A 70 5.10 13.78 -6.17
N PRO A 71 5.92 14.66 -5.53
CA PRO A 71 7.05 15.26 -6.23
C PRO A 71 8.04 14.19 -6.70
N GLU A 72 8.67 14.44 -7.84
CA GLU A 72 9.76 13.64 -8.39
C GLU A 72 9.36 12.27 -8.92
N MET A 73 8.48 11.56 -8.25
CA MET A 73 8.01 10.26 -8.72
C MET A 73 6.54 10.11 -8.37
N THR A 74 5.69 10.02 -9.39
CA THR A 74 4.25 9.83 -9.17
C THR A 74 3.97 8.39 -8.73
N GLY A 75 2.77 8.16 -8.20
CA GLY A 75 2.35 6.81 -7.87
C GLY A 75 2.32 5.91 -9.09
N TYR A 76 2.01 6.45 -10.27
CA TYR A 76 2.05 5.69 -11.51
C TYR A 76 3.48 5.23 -11.82
N GLU A 77 4.44 6.12 -11.67
CA GLU A 77 5.84 5.78 -11.92
C GLU A 77 6.35 4.75 -10.92
N LEU A 78 5.93 4.87 -9.65
CA LEU A 78 6.27 3.88 -8.64
C LEU A 78 5.68 2.52 -9.00
N LEU A 79 4.41 2.50 -9.42
CA LEU A 79 3.73 1.29 -9.87
C LEU A 79 4.53 0.61 -10.99
N LYS A 80 4.95 1.39 -11.99
CA LYS A 80 5.72 0.84 -13.11
C LYS A 80 7.02 0.20 -12.64
N LYS A 81 7.70 0.86 -11.70
CA LYS A 81 8.96 0.31 -11.19
C LYS A 81 8.75 -0.99 -10.41
N VAL A 82 7.69 -1.04 -9.62
CA VAL A 82 7.36 -2.26 -8.88
C VAL A 82 7.02 -3.40 -9.85
N LYS A 83 6.17 -3.12 -10.84
CA LYS A 83 5.74 -4.15 -11.78
C LYS A 83 6.85 -4.57 -12.74
N GLY A 84 7.84 -3.70 -12.94
CA GLY A 84 9.00 -4.01 -13.76
C GLY A 84 10.08 -4.79 -13.04
N SER A 85 9.95 -5.00 -11.74
CA SER A 85 10.94 -5.69 -10.93
C SER A 85 10.52 -7.15 -10.73
N SER A 86 11.36 -8.08 -11.11
CA SER A 86 11.06 -9.50 -10.91
C SER A 86 10.89 -9.84 -9.43
N LYS A 87 11.56 -9.10 -8.56
CA LYS A 87 11.48 -9.30 -7.12
C LYS A 87 10.17 -8.76 -6.53
N LEU A 88 9.66 -7.66 -7.07
CA LEU A 88 8.57 -6.90 -6.44
C LEU A 88 7.22 -7.02 -7.15
N ARG A 89 7.20 -7.50 -8.38
CA ARG A 89 6.00 -7.38 -9.22
C ARG A 89 4.77 -8.13 -8.72
N GLU A 90 4.95 -9.09 -7.81
CA GLU A 90 3.81 -9.82 -7.27
C GLU A 90 3.13 -9.05 -6.13
N ILE A 91 3.75 -7.99 -5.62
CA ILE A 91 3.15 -7.21 -4.55
C ILE A 91 2.00 -6.39 -5.12
N PRO A 92 0.77 -6.53 -4.58
CA PRO A 92 -0.35 -5.71 -5.04
C PRO A 92 -0.11 -4.24 -4.76
N VAL A 93 -0.45 -3.38 -5.73
CA VAL A 93 -0.31 -1.93 -5.60
C VAL A 93 -1.68 -1.28 -5.78
N VAL A 94 -2.05 -0.43 -4.82
CA VAL A 94 -3.29 0.33 -4.84
C VAL A 94 -2.91 1.81 -4.92
N ILE A 95 -3.58 2.55 -5.81
CA ILE A 95 -3.34 3.98 -6.00
C ILE A 95 -4.44 4.78 -5.31
N MET A 96 -4.07 5.86 -4.64
CA MET A 96 -5.02 6.82 -4.05
C MET A 96 -4.88 8.15 -4.77
N SER A 97 -5.99 8.86 -4.97
CA SER A 97 -5.94 10.17 -5.59
C SER A 97 -7.14 11.01 -5.13
N SER A 98 -6.93 12.32 -5.04
CA SER A 98 -8.03 13.25 -4.78
C SER A 98 -8.78 13.61 -6.06
N GLU A 99 -8.32 13.13 -7.22
CA GLU A 99 -8.94 13.45 -8.50
C GLU A 99 -9.43 12.20 -9.22
N ASN A 100 -10.66 12.28 -9.72
CA ASN A 100 -11.25 11.19 -10.48
C ASN A 100 -11.06 11.51 -11.97
N VAL A 101 -9.94 11.08 -12.55
CA VAL A 101 -9.62 11.29 -13.95
C VAL A 101 -9.60 9.92 -14.64
N PRO A 102 -10.63 9.60 -15.46
CA PRO A 102 -10.76 8.24 -16.01
C PRO A 102 -9.55 7.74 -16.80
N THR A 103 -8.93 8.60 -17.60
CA THR A 103 -7.75 8.17 -18.38
C THR A 103 -6.60 7.80 -17.47
N ARG A 104 -6.43 8.55 -16.38
CA ARG A 104 -5.37 8.29 -15.39
C ARG A 104 -5.63 6.99 -14.65
N ILE A 105 -6.88 6.79 -14.24
CA ILE A 105 -7.29 5.56 -13.55
C ILE A 105 -7.04 4.36 -14.44
N ASN A 106 -7.46 4.44 -15.71
CA ASN A 106 -7.30 3.33 -16.65
C ASN A 106 -5.83 3.01 -16.89
N ARG A 107 -4.98 4.04 -17.00
CA ARG A 107 -3.55 3.80 -17.17
C ARG A 107 -2.95 3.05 -16.00
N CYS A 108 -3.36 3.40 -14.80
CA CYS A 108 -2.87 2.69 -13.60
C CYS A 108 -3.33 1.24 -13.60
N LEU A 109 -4.59 1.00 -13.92
CA LEU A 109 -5.13 -0.35 -13.94
C LEU A 109 -4.48 -1.20 -15.03
N GLU A 110 -4.23 -0.60 -16.20
CA GLU A 110 -3.56 -1.30 -17.29
C GLU A 110 -2.13 -1.66 -16.94
N GLU A 111 -1.49 -0.83 -16.11
CA GLU A 111 -0.12 -1.06 -15.68
C GLU A 111 -0.05 -2.07 -14.52
N GLY A 112 -1.19 -2.55 -14.04
CA GLY A 112 -1.22 -3.61 -13.06
C GLY A 112 -1.66 -3.20 -11.66
N ALA A 113 -2.19 -1.98 -11.48
CA ALA A 113 -2.73 -1.60 -10.16
C ALA A 113 -3.94 -2.48 -9.82
N GLU A 114 -4.02 -2.88 -8.56
CA GLU A 114 -5.14 -3.70 -8.10
C GLU A 114 -6.41 -2.88 -7.94
N ASP A 115 -6.28 -1.62 -7.57
CA ASP A 115 -7.42 -0.73 -7.39
C ASP A 115 -6.97 0.71 -7.41
N PHE A 116 -7.93 1.62 -7.54
CA PHE A 116 -7.72 3.05 -7.54
C PHE A 116 -8.78 3.65 -6.61
N LEU A 117 -8.34 4.25 -5.49
CA LEU A 117 -9.25 4.78 -4.48
C LEU A 117 -9.26 6.30 -4.52
N LEU A 118 -10.44 6.88 -4.34
CA LEU A 118 -10.57 8.33 -4.24
C LEU A 118 -10.41 8.74 -2.78
N LYS A 119 -9.67 9.82 -2.56
CA LYS A 119 -9.56 10.42 -1.23
C LYS A 119 -10.79 11.27 -0.96
N PRO A 120 -11.23 11.34 0.28
CA PRO A 120 -10.67 10.70 1.46
C PRO A 120 -10.99 9.21 1.50
N VAL A 121 -9.96 8.40 1.73
CA VAL A 121 -10.13 6.94 1.81
C VAL A 121 -10.96 6.63 3.05
N GLN A 122 -11.90 5.70 2.89
CA GLN A 122 -12.81 5.32 3.97
C GLN A 122 -12.45 3.94 4.51
N PRO A 123 -12.80 3.64 5.77
CA PRO A 123 -12.57 2.29 6.29
C PRO A 123 -13.21 1.20 5.44
N SER A 124 -14.38 1.50 4.82
CA SER A 124 -15.04 0.54 3.94
C SER A 124 -14.23 0.21 2.70
N ASP A 125 -13.45 1.19 2.20
CA ASP A 125 -12.55 0.95 1.06
C ASP A 125 -11.50 -0.08 1.43
N VAL A 126 -10.93 0.04 2.62
CA VAL A 126 -9.90 -0.88 3.10
C VAL A 126 -10.49 -2.26 3.35
N SER A 127 -11.69 -2.34 3.91
CA SER A 127 -12.37 -3.63 4.13
C SER A 127 -12.58 -4.35 2.81
N ARG A 128 -12.99 -3.63 1.77
CA ARG A 128 -13.18 -4.20 0.45
C ARG A 128 -11.87 -4.73 -0.12
N LEU A 129 -10.77 -3.97 0.06
CA LEU A 129 -9.47 -4.40 -0.40
C LEU A 129 -9.02 -5.67 0.29
N CYS A 130 -9.22 -5.78 1.59
CA CYS A 130 -8.85 -6.97 2.34
C CYS A 130 -9.48 -8.21 1.76
N SER A 131 -10.78 -8.15 1.48
CA SER A 131 -11.50 -9.30 0.96
C SER A 131 -10.98 -9.74 -0.39
N ARG A 132 -10.53 -8.80 -1.20
CA ARG A 132 -10.18 -9.07 -2.58
C ARG A 132 -8.68 -9.30 -2.81
N VAL A 133 -7.85 -8.56 -2.11
CA VAL A 133 -6.42 -8.53 -2.38
C VAL A 133 -5.62 -9.41 -1.43
N LEU A 134 -5.99 -9.43 -0.18
CA LEU A 134 -5.21 -10.09 0.87
C LEU A 134 -5.94 -11.29 1.46
N ARG A 135 -6.55 -12.09 0.62
CA ARG A 135 -7.22 -13.28 1.13
C ARG A 135 -6.29 -14.35 1.61
#